data_6b3428ea5ac7d84f4891490442eb4630
#
_entry.id   6b3428ea5ac7d84f4891490442eb4630
#
_cell.length_a   1.000
_cell.length_b   1.000
_cell.length_c   1.000
_cell.angle_alpha   90.00
_cell.angle_beta   90.00
_cell.angle_gamma   90.00
#
_symmetry.space_group_name_H-M   'P 1'
#
loop_
_entity.id
_entity.type
_entity.pdbx_description
1 polymer ?
#
loop_
_entity_poly.entity_id
_entity_poly.type
_entity_poly.pdbx_seq_one_letter_code
_entity_poly.pdbx_strand_id
1 'polypeptide(L)'
;MSEQAIVLNELTKHYGKHRGINNLSFSVNQGEFFGFIGPNGAGKSTTIRTLMGLIRPTGGSASIFGLDCHSKASVIAKDVGYLPSENSYYENMKVRELLQYTADLYGMDCKAKMKELADRLNLDLSRKIADLSLGNKKKVGIVSAIMTSPKLIIMDEPTSGLDPLIQQAFYDILKEENSRGATVFFSSHVLSEVQKLCDRVTILKGGHLIGIQPIKELRESGYKKVTLSAKEAIPRDFFNLSGIANYAETADKTSVSFMYNGNITAIIDKLHLLHLDDVLLEEPSLEEIFMHYYE
;
A
#
# COMPACT_ATOMS: atom_id res chain seq x y z
N MET A 1 -17.78 -7.22 17.93
CA MET A 1 -17.38 -7.24 16.51
C MET A 1 -16.94 -5.82 16.18
N SER A 2 -15.76 -5.62 15.62
CA SER A 2 -15.32 -4.29 15.17
C SER A 2 -16.26 -3.78 14.08
N GLU A 3 -16.64 -2.51 14.15
CA GLU A 3 -17.44 -1.88 13.09
C GLU A 3 -16.60 -1.78 11.81
N GLN A 4 -17.23 -2.08 10.67
CA GLN A 4 -16.55 -2.07 9.38
C GLN A 4 -16.61 -0.68 8.75
N ALA A 5 -15.45 -0.17 8.32
CA ALA A 5 -15.36 1.08 7.59
C ALA A 5 -15.62 0.89 6.09
N ILE A 6 -15.09 -0.19 5.50
CA ILE A 6 -15.27 -0.52 4.08
C ILE A 6 -15.71 -1.98 3.98
N VAL A 7 -16.69 -2.26 3.10
CA VAL A 7 -17.12 -3.63 2.75
C VAL A 7 -17.29 -3.73 1.24
N LEU A 8 -16.65 -4.74 0.66
CA LEU A 8 -16.85 -5.14 -0.73
C LEU A 8 -17.49 -6.53 -0.76
N ASN A 9 -18.55 -6.69 -1.56
CA ASN A 9 -19.21 -7.95 -1.78
C ASN A 9 -19.24 -8.25 -3.28
N GLU A 10 -18.42 -9.21 -3.72
CA GLU A 10 -18.31 -9.66 -5.12
C GLU A 10 -18.13 -8.51 -6.11
N LEU A 11 -17.46 -7.43 -5.66
CA LEU A 11 -17.32 -6.21 -6.45
C LEU A 11 -16.60 -6.48 -7.77
N THR A 12 -17.28 -6.13 -8.87
CA THR A 12 -16.82 -6.41 -10.22
C THR A 12 -16.92 -5.15 -11.09
N LYS A 13 -15.87 -4.88 -11.88
CA LYS A 13 -15.87 -3.83 -12.89
C LYS A 13 -15.17 -4.29 -14.16
N HIS A 14 -15.91 -4.31 -15.25
CA HIS A 14 -15.40 -4.55 -16.61
C HIS A 14 -15.44 -3.26 -17.42
N TYR A 15 -14.45 -3.09 -18.31
CA TYR A 15 -14.37 -2.04 -19.32
C TYR A 15 -14.50 -2.66 -20.70
N GLY A 16 -15.74 -2.88 -21.15
CA GLY A 16 -16.00 -3.64 -22.37
C GLY A 16 -15.42 -5.05 -22.29
N LYS A 17 -14.46 -5.37 -23.19
CA LYS A 17 -13.76 -6.66 -23.19
C LYS A 17 -12.58 -6.72 -22.22
N HIS A 18 -12.17 -5.60 -21.65
CA HIS A 18 -11.05 -5.54 -20.72
C HIS A 18 -11.52 -5.70 -19.27
N ARG A 19 -10.80 -6.52 -18.51
CA ARG A 19 -11.04 -6.69 -17.06
C ARG A 19 -10.45 -5.51 -16.31
N GLY A 20 -11.23 -4.95 -15.38
CA GLY A 20 -10.72 -4.05 -14.36
C GLY A 20 -10.50 -4.81 -13.05
N ILE A 21 -11.61 -5.22 -12.40
CA ILE A 21 -11.63 -6.04 -11.17
C ILE A 21 -12.73 -7.09 -11.27
N ASN A 22 -12.56 -8.22 -10.60
CA ASN A 22 -13.49 -9.33 -10.69
C ASN A 22 -13.71 -9.97 -9.32
N ASN A 23 -14.95 -9.95 -8.86
CA ASN A 23 -15.43 -10.65 -7.68
C ASN A 23 -14.63 -10.37 -6.40
N LEU A 24 -14.30 -9.10 -6.14
CA LEU A 24 -13.56 -8.72 -4.94
C LEU A 24 -14.49 -8.73 -3.72
N SER A 25 -14.14 -9.50 -2.70
CA SER A 25 -14.86 -9.55 -1.42
C SER A 25 -13.89 -9.44 -0.26
N PHE A 26 -13.98 -8.33 0.47
CA PHE A 26 -13.21 -8.10 1.71
C PHE A 26 -13.82 -6.97 2.53
N SER A 27 -13.33 -6.83 3.77
CA SER A 27 -13.70 -5.73 4.65
C SER A 27 -12.50 -5.10 5.33
N VAL A 28 -12.63 -3.81 5.66
CA VAL A 28 -11.68 -3.02 6.44
C VAL A 28 -12.40 -2.56 7.71
N ASN A 29 -11.78 -2.75 8.87
CA ASN A 29 -12.35 -2.33 10.15
C ASN A 29 -12.13 -0.83 10.39
N GLN A 30 -12.98 -0.21 11.22
CA GLN A 30 -12.76 1.17 11.65
C GLN A 30 -11.47 1.26 12.50
N GLY A 31 -10.70 2.33 12.29
CA GLY A 31 -9.42 2.56 12.95
C GLY A 31 -8.27 1.69 12.42
N GLU A 32 -8.51 0.84 11.42
CA GLU A 32 -7.50 -0.03 10.83
C GLU A 32 -6.63 0.73 9.82
N PHE A 33 -5.34 0.42 9.80
CA PHE A 33 -4.44 0.82 8.72
C PHE A 33 -4.32 -0.35 7.73
N PHE A 34 -5.05 -0.27 6.61
CA PHE A 34 -5.20 -1.36 5.66
C PHE A 34 -4.41 -1.11 4.37
N GLY A 35 -3.54 -2.05 4.01
CA GLY A 35 -2.74 -2.03 2.80
C GLY A 35 -3.44 -2.71 1.62
N PHE A 36 -3.44 -2.05 0.45
CA PHE A 36 -4.00 -2.58 -0.79
C PHE A 36 -2.92 -2.66 -1.86
N ILE A 37 -2.30 -3.84 -2.02
CA ILE A 37 -1.10 -4.01 -2.83
C ILE A 37 -1.39 -4.74 -4.13
N GLY A 38 -0.56 -4.46 -5.13
CA GLY A 38 -0.56 -5.18 -6.39
C GLY A 38 0.29 -4.45 -7.44
N PRO A 39 0.73 -5.15 -8.48
CA PRO A 39 1.47 -4.54 -9.57
C PRO A 39 0.63 -3.48 -10.31
N ASN A 40 1.29 -2.72 -11.17
CA ASN A 40 0.60 -1.79 -12.05
C ASN A 40 -0.39 -2.55 -12.95
N GLY A 41 -1.60 -2.02 -13.10
CA GLY A 41 -2.67 -2.69 -13.85
C GLY A 41 -3.41 -3.78 -13.07
N ALA A 42 -3.07 -4.06 -11.80
CA ALA A 42 -3.77 -5.07 -10.99
C ALA A 42 -5.24 -4.75 -10.68
N GLY A 43 -5.67 -3.49 -10.86
CA GLY A 43 -7.03 -3.05 -10.57
C GLY A 43 -7.17 -2.15 -9.33
N LYS A 44 -6.07 -1.74 -8.68
CA LYS A 44 -6.07 -0.91 -7.46
C LYS A 44 -6.88 0.38 -7.64
N SER A 45 -6.50 1.20 -8.60
CA SER A 45 -7.20 2.47 -8.86
C SER A 45 -8.65 2.27 -9.31
N THR A 46 -8.97 1.17 -10.01
CA THR A 46 -10.35 0.79 -10.37
C THR A 46 -11.17 0.53 -9.11
N THR A 47 -10.64 -0.24 -8.16
CA THR A 47 -11.30 -0.51 -6.88
C THR A 47 -11.55 0.78 -6.11
N ILE A 48 -10.50 1.61 -5.96
CA ILE A 48 -10.59 2.89 -5.24
C ILE A 48 -11.62 3.83 -5.90
N ARG A 49 -11.57 4.00 -7.22
CA ARG A 49 -12.55 4.85 -7.94
C ARG A 49 -13.98 4.34 -7.80
N THR A 50 -14.18 3.01 -7.70
CA THR A 50 -15.49 2.42 -7.45
C THR A 50 -15.96 2.70 -6.02
N LEU A 51 -15.07 2.56 -5.02
CA LEU A 51 -15.35 2.93 -3.61
C LEU A 51 -15.72 4.39 -3.47
N MET A 52 -15.04 5.28 -4.20
CA MET A 52 -15.34 6.72 -4.19
C MET A 52 -16.60 7.10 -5.00
N GLY A 53 -17.30 6.13 -5.60
CA GLY A 53 -18.49 6.39 -6.43
C GLY A 53 -18.19 7.09 -7.76
N LEU A 54 -16.91 7.21 -8.14
CA LEU A 54 -16.48 7.86 -9.38
C LEU A 54 -16.76 7.02 -10.63
N ILE A 55 -16.79 5.71 -10.46
CA ILE A 55 -17.15 4.75 -11.52
C ILE A 55 -18.20 3.76 -10.99
N ARG A 56 -19.15 3.39 -11.85
CA ARG A 56 -20.19 2.43 -11.49
C ARG A 56 -19.67 0.99 -11.63
N PRO A 57 -19.85 0.10 -10.63
CA PRO A 57 -19.54 -1.31 -10.77
C PRO A 57 -20.41 -1.97 -11.85
N THR A 58 -19.96 -3.09 -12.42
CA THR A 58 -20.74 -3.92 -13.34
C THR A 58 -21.39 -5.11 -12.63
N GLY A 59 -20.99 -5.42 -11.41
CA GLY A 59 -21.54 -6.44 -10.53
C GLY A 59 -21.09 -6.25 -9.10
N GLY A 60 -21.78 -6.90 -8.17
CA GLY A 60 -21.52 -6.81 -6.73
C GLY A 60 -21.86 -5.44 -6.15
N SER A 61 -21.35 -5.19 -4.94
CA SER A 61 -21.60 -3.94 -4.21
C SER A 61 -20.41 -3.53 -3.36
N ALA A 62 -20.34 -2.24 -3.02
CA ALA A 62 -19.38 -1.70 -2.06
C ALA A 62 -20.07 -0.70 -1.14
N SER A 63 -19.69 -0.69 0.13
CA SER A 63 -20.18 0.27 1.11
C SER A 63 -19.06 0.86 1.95
N ILE A 64 -19.25 2.12 2.37
CA ILE A 64 -18.39 2.81 3.33
C ILE A 64 -19.28 3.25 4.49
N PHE A 65 -18.90 2.88 5.71
CA PHE A 65 -19.70 3.10 6.93
C PHE A 65 -21.15 2.64 6.79
N GLY A 66 -21.38 1.49 6.12
CA GLY A 66 -22.70 0.93 5.84
C GLY A 66 -23.50 1.63 4.75
N LEU A 67 -22.98 2.71 4.15
CA LEU A 67 -23.62 3.45 3.06
C LEU A 67 -23.11 2.93 1.71
N ASP A 68 -24.04 2.66 0.79
CA ASP A 68 -23.70 2.22 -0.58
C ASP A 68 -22.88 3.28 -1.32
N CYS A 69 -21.73 2.89 -1.83
CA CYS A 69 -20.74 3.78 -2.44
C CYS A 69 -21.26 4.52 -3.68
N HIS A 70 -22.21 3.94 -4.41
CA HIS A 70 -22.73 4.56 -5.62
C HIS A 70 -23.89 5.52 -5.33
N SER A 71 -24.91 5.05 -4.60
CA SER A 71 -26.12 5.85 -4.36
C SER A 71 -25.95 6.91 -3.27
N LYS A 72 -24.95 6.78 -2.40
CA LYS A 72 -24.68 7.67 -1.27
C LYS A 72 -23.31 8.35 -1.35
N ALA A 73 -22.69 8.40 -2.53
CA ALA A 73 -21.33 8.94 -2.73
C ALA A 73 -21.15 10.35 -2.13
N SER A 74 -22.11 11.26 -2.31
CA SER A 74 -22.04 12.63 -1.78
C SER A 74 -22.11 12.72 -0.25
N VAL A 75 -22.77 11.74 0.39
CA VAL A 75 -22.81 11.65 1.86
C VAL A 75 -21.49 11.11 2.38
N ILE A 76 -21.01 10.02 1.76
CA ILE A 76 -19.74 9.38 2.08
C ILE A 76 -18.58 10.36 1.96
N ALA A 77 -18.55 11.16 0.90
CA ALA A 77 -17.47 12.11 0.63
C ALA A 77 -17.23 13.10 1.79
N LYS A 78 -18.22 13.37 2.64
CA LYS A 78 -18.06 14.27 3.80
C LYS A 78 -17.14 13.70 4.89
N ASP A 79 -17.07 12.36 5.00
CA ASP A 79 -16.30 11.66 6.01
C ASP A 79 -15.01 11.03 5.43
N VAL A 80 -14.72 11.25 4.13
CA VAL A 80 -13.60 10.62 3.43
C VAL A 80 -12.63 11.66 2.90
N GLY A 81 -11.36 11.52 3.28
CA GLY A 81 -10.24 12.19 2.63
C GLY A 81 -9.70 11.32 1.50
N TYR A 82 -9.70 11.83 0.27
CA TYR A 82 -9.27 11.07 -0.89
C TYR A 82 -8.06 11.69 -1.60
N LEU A 83 -7.03 10.89 -1.81
CA LEU A 83 -5.88 11.24 -2.64
C LEU A 83 -5.81 10.29 -3.83
N PRO A 84 -6.12 10.72 -5.05
CA PRO A 84 -5.93 9.92 -6.26
C PRO A 84 -4.45 9.76 -6.63
N SER A 85 -4.15 8.75 -7.45
CA SER A 85 -2.80 8.54 -8.01
C SER A 85 -2.33 9.74 -8.84
N GLU A 86 -3.22 10.29 -9.64
CA GLU A 86 -3.00 11.49 -10.46
C GLU A 86 -3.90 12.62 -9.99
N ASN A 87 -3.32 13.79 -9.82
CA ASN A 87 -4.04 14.97 -9.35
C ASN A 87 -4.12 16.01 -10.47
N SER A 88 -5.33 16.45 -10.77
CA SER A 88 -5.59 17.60 -11.63
C SER A 88 -6.13 18.74 -10.79
N TYR A 89 -5.52 19.91 -10.89
CA TYR A 89 -5.88 21.08 -10.09
C TYR A 89 -6.15 22.30 -10.97
N TYR A 90 -6.74 23.31 -10.40
CA TYR A 90 -6.87 24.63 -11.02
C TYR A 90 -5.49 25.32 -11.02
N GLU A 91 -4.77 25.25 -12.14
CA GLU A 91 -3.37 25.64 -12.25
C GLU A 91 -3.10 27.12 -11.94
N ASN A 92 -4.07 27.99 -12.19
CA ASN A 92 -3.97 29.42 -11.94
C ASN A 92 -4.14 29.82 -10.46
N MET A 93 -4.63 28.93 -9.62
CA MET A 93 -4.80 29.18 -8.18
C MET A 93 -3.48 29.06 -7.44
N LYS A 94 -3.35 29.80 -6.35
CA LYS A 94 -2.31 29.52 -5.34
C LYS A 94 -2.68 28.30 -4.53
N VAL A 95 -1.67 27.62 -3.96
CA VAL A 95 -1.88 26.46 -3.08
C VAL A 95 -2.87 26.77 -1.96
N ARG A 96 -2.68 27.91 -1.27
CA ARG A 96 -3.59 28.36 -0.20
C ARG A 96 -5.03 28.54 -0.68
N GLU A 97 -5.23 29.10 -1.85
CA GLU A 97 -6.55 29.34 -2.40
C GLU A 97 -7.28 28.02 -2.71
N LEU A 98 -6.57 27.06 -3.30
CA LEU A 98 -7.11 25.73 -3.56
C LEU A 98 -7.48 24.98 -2.27
N LEU A 99 -6.59 25.00 -1.27
CA LEU A 99 -6.87 24.34 0.00
C LEU A 99 -8.01 25.03 0.77
N GLN A 100 -8.09 26.35 0.74
CA GLN A 100 -9.22 27.10 1.31
C GLN A 100 -10.53 26.76 0.59
N TYR A 101 -10.52 26.71 -0.75
CA TYR A 101 -11.68 26.28 -1.53
C TYR A 101 -12.15 24.88 -1.13
N THR A 102 -11.21 23.95 -0.91
CA THR A 102 -11.56 22.61 -0.41
C THR A 102 -12.20 22.68 0.98
N ALA A 103 -11.62 23.45 1.92
CA ALA A 103 -12.17 23.63 3.27
C ALA A 103 -13.61 24.20 3.22
N ASP A 104 -13.84 25.18 2.35
CA ASP A 104 -15.15 25.81 2.16
C ASP A 104 -16.21 24.82 1.63
N LEU A 105 -15.82 23.89 0.74
CA LEU A 105 -16.70 22.81 0.27
C LEU A 105 -17.15 21.87 1.39
N TYR A 106 -16.28 21.64 2.38
CA TYR A 106 -16.63 20.86 3.58
C TYR A 106 -17.33 21.70 4.65
N GLY A 107 -17.41 23.03 4.50
CA GLY A 107 -17.95 23.94 5.49
C GLY A 107 -17.12 23.99 6.79
N MET A 108 -15.81 23.80 6.71
CA MET A 108 -14.91 23.67 7.86
C MET A 108 -13.83 24.75 7.87
N ASP A 109 -13.44 25.22 9.05
CA ASP A 109 -12.24 26.04 9.20
C ASP A 109 -11.02 25.13 9.42
N CYS A 110 -10.25 24.93 8.35
CA CYS A 110 -9.07 24.08 8.34
C CYS A 110 -7.74 24.86 8.40
N LYS A 111 -7.76 26.19 8.64
CA LYS A 111 -6.56 27.05 8.52
C LYS A 111 -5.39 26.60 9.38
N ALA A 112 -5.64 26.24 10.65
CA ALA A 112 -4.59 25.78 11.56
C ALA A 112 -3.97 24.45 11.07
N LYS A 113 -4.83 23.48 10.75
CA LYS A 113 -4.40 22.16 10.26
C LYS A 113 -3.72 22.23 8.89
N MET A 114 -4.26 23.05 7.98
CA MET A 114 -3.64 23.34 6.69
C MET A 114 -2.21 23.84 6.85
N LYS A 115 -1.99 24.82 7.75
CA LYS A 115 -0.66 25.38 8.01
C LYS A 115 0.27 24.33 8.62
N GLU A 116 -0.18 23.61 9.65
CA GLU A 116 0.58 22.53 10.30
C GLU A 116 1.07 21.49 9.27
N LEU A 117 0.16 20.96 8.43
CA LEU A 117 0.48 19.97 7.43
C LEU A 117 1.42 20.52 6.34
N ALA A 118 1.20 21.76 5.90
CA ALA A 118 2.06 22.41 4.91
C ALA A 118 3.50 22.60 5.44
N ASP A 119 3.64 23.03 6.69
CA ASP A 119 4.95 23.20 7.33
C ASP A 119 5.68 21.84 7.43
N ARG A 120 5.00 20.79 7.89
CA ARG A 120 5.56 19.43 8.01
C ARG A 120 5.99 18.81 6.67
N LEU A 121 5.26 19.09 5.59
CA LEU A 121 5.54 18.59 4.25
C LEU A 121 6.43 19.53 3.43
N ASN A 122 6.91 20.62 4.04
CA ASN A 122 7.68 21.65 3.33
C ASN A 122 6.99 22.12 2.05
N LEU A 123 5.70 22.54 2.18
CA LEU A 123 4.85 22.99 1.09
C LEU A 123 4.61 24.50 1.18
N ASP A 124 5.07 25.24 0.18
CA ASP A 124 4.86 26.69 0.09
C ASP A 124 3.42 27.03 -0.36
N LEU A 125 2.63 27.53 0.58
CA LEU A 125 1.24 27.91 0.37
C LEU A 125 1.05 29.14 -0.53
N SER A 126 2.11 29.93 -0.79
CA SER A 126 2.03 31.17 -1.57
C SER A 126 2.21 30.94 -3.08
N ARG A 127 2.79 29.80 -3.49
CA ARG A 127 3.08 29.47 -4.89
C ARG A 127 1.81 29.15 -5.69
N LYS A 128 1.85 29.41 -6.98
CA LYS A 128 0.82 28.94 -7.92
C LYS A 128 0.98 27.44 -8.18
N ILE A 129 -0.14 26.75 -8.38
CA ILE A 129 -0.17 25.32 -8.69
C ILE A 129 0.59 24.99 -9.98
N ALA A 130 0.49 25.87 -11.00
CA ALA A 130 1.21 25.71 -12.26
C ALA A 130 2.73 25.63 -12.09
N ASP A 131 3.29 26.33 -11.09
CA ASP A 131 4.72 26.43 -10.83
C ASP A 131 5.25 25.28 -9.95
N LEU A 132 4.41 24.32 -9.58
CA LEU A 132 4.79 23.22 -8.72
C LEU A 132 5.31 22.02 -9.50
N SER A 133 6.37 21.40 -8.97
CA SER A 133 6.79 20.05 -9.40
C SER A 133 5.72 19.02 -9.10
N LEU A 134 5.81 17.85 -9.75
CA LEU A 134 4.89 16.73 -9.50
C LEU A 134 4.83 16.35 -8.01
N GLY A 135 5.99 16.25 -7.34
CA GLY A 135 6.06 15.97 -5.90
C GLY A 135 5.38 17.04 -5.04
N ASN A 136 5.51 18.33 -5.38
CA ASN A 136 4.81 19.39 -4.66
C ASN A 136 3.29 19.38 -4.95
N LYS A 137 2.84 19.05 -6.17
CA LYS A 137 1.42 18.81 -6.47
C LYS A 137 0.89 17.65 -5.65
N LYS A 138 1.68 16.59 -5.43
CA LYS A 138 1.30 15.46 -4.56
C LYS A 138 1.13 15.91 -3.10
N LYS A 139 2.05 16.73 -2.57
CA LYS A 139 1.92 17.31 -1.22
C LYS A 139 0.62 18.14 -1.05
N VAL A 140 0.24 18.91 -2.05
CA VAL A 140 -1.06 19.62 -2.05
C VAL A 140 -2.22 18.65 -1.88
N GLY A 141 -2.21 17.53 -2.62
CA GLY A 141 -3.24 16.49 -2.50
C GLY A 141 -3.27 15.83 -1.12
N ILE A 142 -2.10 15.56 -0.55
CA ILE A 142 -1.98 15.01 0.80
C ILE A 142 -2.62 15.96 1.84
N VAL A 143 -2.24 17.25 1.80
CA VAL A 143 -2.82 18.27 2.69
C VAL A 143 -4.32 18.34 2.50
N SER A 144 -4.80 18.41 1.26
CA SER A 144 -6.22 18.47 0.93
C SER A 144 -7.01 17.28 1.49
N ALA A 145 -6.44 16.06 1.40
CA ALA A 145 -7.09 14.84 1.86
C ALA A 145 -7.15 14.71 3.40
N ILE A 146 -6.20 15.33 4.13
CA ILE A 146 -6.05 15.12 5.59
C ILE A 146 -6.54 16.32 6.40
N MET A 147 -6.52 17.54 5.87
CA MET A 147 -6.75 18.76 6.66
C MET A 147 -8.15 18.85 7.28
N THR A 148 -9.13 18.11 6.75
CA THR A 148 -10.50 18.03 7.30
C THR A 148 -10.64 17.00 8.43
N SER A 149 -9.55 16.31 8.80
CA SER A 149 -9.53 15.22 9.78
C SER A 149 -10.64 14.19 9.54
N PRO A 150 -10.66 13.56 8.35
CA PRO A 150 -11.73 12.64 7.96
C PRO A 150 -11.69 11.34 8.77
N LYS A 151 -12.83 10.64 8.86
CA LYS A 151 -12.92 9.33 9.51
C LYS A 151 -12.25 8.21 8.71
N LEU A 152 -12.18 8.38 7.39
CA LEU A 152 -11.55 7.45 6.47
C LEU A 152 -10.64 8.21 5.50
N ILE A 153 -9.41 7.76 5.36
CA ILE A 153 -8.42 8.29 4.43
C ILE A 153 -8.15 7.23 3.37
N ILE A 154 -8.51 7.51 2.11
CA ILE A 154 -8.25 6.63 0.98
C ILE A 154 -7.17 7.24 0.10
N MET A 155 -6.08 6.51 -0.11
CA MET A 155 -4.93 7.01 -0.87
C MET A 155 -4.48 6.03 -1.94
N ASP A 156 -4.38 6.52 -3.18
CA ASP A 156 -3.92 5.75 -4.33
C ASP A 156 -2.48 6.16 -4.69
N GLU A 157 -1.51 5.31 -4.33
CA GLU A 157 -0.07 5.50 -4.53
C GLU A 157 0.44 6.88 -4.06
N PRO A 158 0.25 7.22 -2.78
CA PRO A 158 0.47 8.57 -2.28
C PRO A 158 1.94 9.02 -2.24
N THR A 159 2.87 8.08 -2.19
CA THR A 159 4.31 8.34 -2.01
C THR A 159 5.06 8.54 -3.32
N SER A 160 4.41 8.23 -4.45
CA SER A 160 5.01 8.38 -5.78
C SER A 160 5.45 9.84 -6.03
N GLY A 161 6.74 10.02 -6.31
CA GLY A 161 7.34 11.32 -6.58
C GLY A 161 7.68 12.17 -5.33
N LEU A 162 7.54 11.61 -4.12
CA LEU A 162 8.02 12.25 -2.89
C LEU A 162 9.47 11.82 -2.60
N ASP A 163 10.25 12.75 -2.07
CA ASP A 163 11.58 12.43 -1.54
C ASP A 163 11.48 11.66 -0.18
N PRO A 164 12.53 10.90 0.21
CA PRO A 164 12.49 10.04 1.39
C PRO A 164 12.17 10.76 2.71
N LEU A 165 12.62 12.02 2.88
CA LEU A 165 12.35 12.79 4.10
C LEU A 165 10.88 13.19 4.19
N ILE A 166 10.30 13.60 3.07
CA ILE A 166 8.88 13.94 2.99
C ILE A 166 8.01 12.68 3.13
N GLN A 167 8.44 11.54 2.57
CA GLN A 167 7.75 10.26 2.79
C GLN A 167 7.68 9.93 4.28
N GLN A 168 8.78 10.10 5.03
CA GLN A 168 8.78 9.84 6.47
C GLN A 168 7.82 10.76 7.22
N ALA A 169 7.87 12.07 6.95
CA ALA A 169 6.94 13.04 7.53
C ALA A 169 5.47 12.70 7.22
N PHE A 170 5.20 12.25 6.01
CA PHE A 170 3.87 11.80 5.59
C PHE A 170 3.42 10.55 6.36
N TYR A 171 4.29 9.56 6.56
CA TYR A 171 3.97 8.37 7.36
C TYR A 171 3.65 8.72 8.81
N ASP A 172 4.38 9.66 9.39
CA ASP A 172 4.15 10.12 10.76
C ASP A 172 2.78 10.83 10.86
N ILE A 173 2.43 11.66 9.88
CA ILE A 173 1.11 12.29 9.80
C ILE A 173 0.00 11.22 9.73
N LEU A 174 0.13 10.21 8.88
CA LEU A 174 -0.88 9.15 8.77
C LEU A 174 -1.03 8.34 10.06
N LYS A 175 0.08 8.02 10.74
CA LYS A 175 0.04 7.33 12.04
C LYS A 175 -0.67 8.16 13.11
N GLU A 176 -0.45 9.46 13.12
CA GLU A 176 -1.13 10.38 14.04
C GLU A 176 -2.63 10.44 13.76
N GLU A 177 -3.05 10.55 12.48
CA GLU A 177 -4.48 10.53 12.14
C GLU A 177 -5.12 9.17 12.48
N ASN A 178 -4.43 8.06 12.23
CA ASN A 178 -4.90 6.73 12.62
C ASN A 178 -5.00 6.58 14.13
N SER A 179 -4.03 7.07 14.90
CA SER A 179 -4.09 7.08 16.38
C SER A 179 -5.22 7.93 16.96
N ARG A 180 -5.74 8.89 16.19
CA ARG A 180 -6.96 9.67 16.49
C ARG A 180 -8.26 8.94 16.12
N GLY A 181 -8.15 7.73 15.56
CA GLY A 181 -9.28 6.88 15.18
C GLY A 181 -9.63 6.88 13.69
N ALA A 182 -8.89 7.60 12.85
CA ALA A 182 -9.11 7.53 11.41
C ALA A 182 -8.74 6.15 10.86
N THR A 183 -9.58 5.61 9.98
CA THR A 183 -9.25 4.43 9.17
C THR A 183 -8.40 4.87 7.99
N VAL A 184 -7.37 4.11 7.65
CA VAL A 184 -6.51 4.41 6.49
C VAL A 184 -6.53 3.25 5.51
N PHE A 185 -6.97 3.52 4.28
CA PHE A 185 -6.90 2.60 3.14
C PHE A 185 -5.82 3.09 2.17
N PHE A 186 -4.72 2.36 2.14
CA PHE A 186 -3.48 2.79 1.49
C PHE A 186 -3.11 1.84 0.35
N SER A 187 -3.18 2.30 -0.91
CA SER A 187 -2.68 1.50 -2.02
C SER A 187 -1.21 1.78 -2.30
N SER A 188 -0.45 0.73 -2.58
CA SER A 188 0.95 0.83 -3.00
C SER A 188 1.34 -0.36 -3.87
N HIS A 189 2.38 -0.18 -4.67
CA HIS A 189 3.13 -1.27 -5.28
C HIS A 189 4.47 -1.50 -4.56
N VAL A 190 4.78 -0.68 -3.56
CA VAL A 190 6.00 -0.74 -2.75
C VAL A 190 5.68 -1.41 -1.41
N LEU A 191 6.14 -2.63 -1.26
CA LEU A 191 5.76 -3.48 -0.12
C LEU A 191 6.35 -3.02 1.22
N SER A 192 7.56 -2.44 1.19
CA SER A 192 8.21 -1.91 2.40
C SER A 192 7.43 -0.74 3.05
N GLU A 193 6.63 0.00 2.28
CA GLU A 193 5.75 1.04 2.81
C GLU A 193 4.61 0.42 3.62
N VAL A 194 3.95 -0.57 3.02
CA VAL A 194 2.84 -1.30 3.66
C VAL A 194 3.31 -2.01 4.93
N GLN A 195 4.50 -2.59 4.88
CA GLN A 195 5.13 -3.24 6.03
C GLN A 195 5.34 -2.30 7.22
N LYS A 196 5.64 -1.02 6.96
CA LYS A 196 5.87 -0.01 7.99
C LYS A 196 4.60 0.55 8.61
N LEU A 197 3.50 0.54 7.87
CA LEU A 197 2.30 1.30 8.19
C LEU A 197 1.09 0.43 8.51
N CYS A 198 0.90 -0.68 7.80
CA CYS A 198 -0.37 -1.39 7.80
C CYS A 198 -0.46 -2.48 8.87
N ASP A 199 -1.68 -2.69 9.37
CA ASP A 199 -2.03 -3.80 10.26
C ASP A 199 -2.30 -5.07 9.45
N ARG A 200 -3.10 -4.92 8.38
CA ARG A 200 -3.44 -5.98 7.44
C ARG A 200 -3.20 -5.50 6.01
N VAL A 201 -3.00 -6.46 5.14
CA VAL A 201 -2.77 -6.21 3.73
C VAL A 201 -3.58 -7.17 2.88
N THR A 202 -4.08 -6.67 1.77
CA THR A 202 -4.64 -7.49 0.70
C THR A 202 -3.82 -7.35 -0.56
N ILE A 203 -3.77 -8.44 -1.32
CA ILE A 203 -3.00 -8.52 -2.56
C ILE A 203 -3.94 -8.70 -3.72
N LEU A 204 -3.76 -7.84 -4.73
CA LEU A 204 -4.51 -7.85 -5.97
C LEU A 204 -3.59 -8.23 -7.13
N LYS A 205 -4.01 -9.21 -7.95
CA LYS A 205 -3.31 -9.63 -9.18
C LYS A 205 -4.33 -9.87 -10.30
N GLY A 206 -4.13 -9.23 -11.44
CA GLY A 206 -5.01 -9.42 -12.61
C GLY A 206 -6.49 -9.17 -12.34
N GLY A 207 -6.82 -8.23 -11.45
CA GLY A 207 -8.19 -7.93 -11.06
C GLY A 207 -8.81 -8.88 -10.02
N HIS A 208 -8.06 -9.83 -9.47
CA HIS A 208 -8.52 -10.78 -8.47
C HIS A 208 -7.82 -10.56 -7.14
N LEU A 209 -8.54 -10.82 -6.06
CA LEU A 209 -7.99 -10.88 -4.72
C LEU A 209 -7.25 -12.21 -4.54
N ILE A 210 -5.99 -12.16 -4.14
CA ILE A 210 -5.18 -13.35 -3.87
C ILE A 210 -5.31 -13.79 -2.42
N GLY A 211 -5.28 -12.81 -1.49
CA GLY A 211 -5.41 -13.10 -0.07
C GLY A 211 -5.43 -11.83 0.77
N ILE A 212 -5.79 -11.99 2.04
CA ILE A 212 -5.74 -10.95 3.07
C ILE A 212 -4.97 -11.52 4.24
N GLN A 213 -3.92 -10.82 4.67
CA GLN A 213 -3.04 -11.29 5.71
C GLN A 213 -2.72 -10.17 6.73
N PRO A 214 -2.70 -10.46 8.03
CA PRO A 214 -2.08 -9.59 9.01
C PRO A 214 -0.58 -9.44 8.72
N ILE A 215 -0.06 -8.21 8.76
CA ILE A 215 1.38 -7.96 8.56
C ILE A 215 2.21 -8.71 9.61
N LYS A 216 1.69 -8.83 10.83
CA LYS A 216 2.36 -9.57 11.90
C LYS A 216 2.59 -11.03 11.53
N GLU A 217 1.58 -11.72 10.99
CA GLU A 217 1.68 -13.13 10.57
C GLU A 217 2.66 -13.31 9.41
N LEU A 218 2.69 -12.34 8.48
CA LEU A 218 3.66 -12.36 7.39
C LEU A 218 5.10 -12.23 7.88
N ARG A 219 5.34 -11.41 8.92
CA ARG A 219 6.67 -11.30 9.56
C ARG A 219 7.02 -12.55 10.37
N GLU A 220 6.02 -13.15 11.03
CA GLU A 220 6.19 -14.34 11.86
C GLU A 220 6.17 -15.65 11.03
N SER A 221 6.12 -15.59 9.71
CA SER A 221 6.06 -16.75 8.81
C SER A 221 7.23 -17.75 8.97
N GLY A 222 8.24 -17.37 9.76
CA GLY A 222 9.38 -18.21 10.06
C GLY A 222 10.38 -18.40 8.92
N TYR A 223 10.07 -17.85 7.74
CA TYR A 223 11.00 -17.90 6.62
C TYR A 223 12.26 -17.07 6.90
N LYS A 224 13.39 -17.64 6.55
CA LYS A 224 14.69 -16.95 6.45
C LYS A 224 15.14 -16.97 4.99
N LYS A 225 15.67 -15.87 4.52
CA LYS A 225 16.38 -15.82 3.25
C LYS A 225 17.82 -16.22 3.49
N VAL A 226 18.26 -17.22 2.77
CA VAL A 226 19.63 -17.70 2.77
C VAL A 226 20.26 -17.29 1.46
N THR A 227 21.33 -16.50 1.52
CA THR A 227 22.15 -16.16 0.36
C THR A 227 23.57 -16.56 0.67
N LEU A 228 24.20 -17.32 -0.19
CA LEU A 228 25.58 -17.77 0.04
C LEU A 228 26.38 -17.83 -1.26
N SER A 229 27.67 -17.69 -1.11
CA SER A 229 28.65 -17.92 -2.17
C SER A 229 29.76 -18.87 -1.68
N ALA A 230 30.22 -19.70 -2.59
CA ALA A 230 31.26 -20.70 -2.32
C ALA A 230 32.32 -20.70 -3.43
N LYS A 231 33.51 -21.19 -3.11
CA LYS A 231 34.63 -21.32 -4.06
C LYS A 231 34.36 -22.32 -5.17
N GLU A 232 33.51 -23.30 -4.90
CA GLU A 232 33.17 -24.38 -5.81
C GLU A 232 31.68 -24.36 -6.13
N ALA A 233 31.31 -24.95 -7.26
CA ALA A 233 29.90 -25.05 -7.66
C ALA A 233 29.10 -25.89 -6.66
N ILE A 234 27.95 -25.37 -6.24
CA ILE A 234 27.08 -26.02 -5.28
C ILE A 234 26.03 -26.86 -6.05
N PRO A 235 26.00 -28.19 -5.85
CA PRO A 235 24.99 -29.02 -6.48
C PRO A 235 23.60 -28.64 -6.04
N ARG A 236 22.63 -28.61 -6.96
CA ARG A 236 21.25 -28.19 -6.67
C ARG A 236 20.57 -29.05 -5.60
N ASP A 237 20.92 -30.33 -5.52
CA ASP A 237 20.42 -31.31 -4.54
C ASP A 237 21.16 -31.28 -3.20
N PHE A 238 22.21 -30.43 -3.08
CA PHE A 238 22.96 -30.30 -1.82
C PHE A 238 22.07 -29.87 -0.66
N PHE A 239 21.14 -28.94 -0.90
CA PHE A 239 20.17 -28.49 0.09
C PHE A 239 18.85 -29.25 -0.04
N ASN A 240 18.91 -30.59 -0.05
CA ASN A 240 17.69 -31.41 0.00
C ASN A 240 17.09 -31.38 1.42
N LEU A 241 16.49 -30.22 1.77
CA LEU A 241 15.81 -29.96 3.05
C LEU A 241 14.34 -29.59 2.79
N SER A 242 13.45 -30.09 3.63
CA SER A 242 12.05 -29.65 3.61
C SER A 242 11.97 -28.18 4.05
N GLY A 243 11.11 -27.39 3.41
CA GLY A 243 10.91 -25.98 3.73
C GLY A 243 11.78 -25.02 2.91
N ILE A 244 12.49 -25.50 1.90
CA ILE A 244 13.15 -24.64 0.90
C ILE A 244 12.12 -24.22 -0.16
N ALA A 245 12.12 -22.91 -0.48
CA ALA A 245 11.33 -22.31 -1.53
C ALA A 245 12.14 -21.26 -2.29
N ASN A 246 11.71 -20.92 -3.50
CA ASN A 246 12.30 -19.85 -4.33
C ASN A 246 13.83 -20.02 -4.53
N TYR A 247 14.26 -21.23 -4.84
CA TYR A 247 15.67 -21.52 -5.06
C TYR A 247 16.16 -20.91 -6.37
N ALA A 248 17.18 -20.07 -6.26
CA ALA A 248 17.84 -19.42 -7.39
C ALA A 248 19.36 -19.70 -7.30
N GLU A 249 20.00 -19.90 -8.47
CA GLU A 249 21.44 -20.13 -8.58
C GLU A 249 22.03 -19.28 -9.71
N THR A 250 23.30 -18.90 -9.59
CA THR A 250 24.08 -18.28 -10.66
C THR A 250 24.43 -19.29 -11.75
N ALA A 251 24.80 -18.82 -12.95
CA ALA A 251 25.14 -19.68 -14.08
C ALA A 251 26.32 -20.63 -13.80
N ASP A 252 27.29 -20.19 -13.00
CA ASP A 252 28.46 -20.96 -12.55
C ASP A 252 28.18 -21.80 -11.30
N LYS A 253 26.96 -21.65 -10.73
CA LYS A 253 26.49 -22.32 -9.51
C LYS A 253 27.34 -22.07 -8.26
N THR A 254 28.15 -21.04 -8.24
CA THR A 254 28.93 -20.67 -7.08
C THR A 254 28.17 -19.86 -6.05
N SER A 255 27.05 -19.22 -6.46
CA SER A 255 26.17 -18.50 -5.55
C SER A 255 24.75 -19.03 -5.66
N VAL A 256 24.10 -19.19 -4.50
CA VAL A 256 22.71 -19.62 -4.41
C VAL A 256 21.94 -18.76 -3.42
N SER A 257 20.66 -18.60 -3.68
CA SER A 257 19.71 -17.89 -2.81
C SER A 257 18.41 -18.68 -2.74
N PHE A 258 17.85 -18.79 -1.54
CA PHE A 258 16.55 -19.46 -1.34
C PHE A 258 15.87 -18.99 -0.06
N MET A 259 14.58 -19.21 0.04
CA MET A 259 13.84 -19.07 1.28
C MET A 259 13.80 -20.40 2.02
N TYR A 260 13.93 -20.35 3.33
CA TYR A 260 13.93 -21.53 4.19
C TYR A 260 13.00 -21.35 5.39
N ASN A 261 12.05 -22.26 5.54
CA ASN A 261 11.17 -22.35 6.70
C ASN A 261 11.32 -23.72 7.36
N GLY A 262 12.39 -23.88 8.10
CA GLY A 262 12.72 -25.14 8.78
C GLY A 262 13.63 -24.91 9.98
N ASN A 263 14.18 -26.01 10.52
CA ASN A 263 15.12 -25.93 11.64
C ASN A 263 16.41 -25.24 11.22
N ILE A 264 16.73 -24.11 11.87
CA ILE A 264 17.95 -23.33 11.55
C ILE A 264 19.24 -24.14 11.76
N THR A 265 19.28 -25.08 12.70
CA THR A 265 20.43 -25.95 12.91
C THR A 265 20.69 -26.82 11.69
N ALA A 266 19.64 -27.36 11.06
CA ALA A 266 19.78 -28.21 9.88
C ALA A 266 20.41 -27.47 8.69
N ILE A 267 20.10 -26.17 8.51
CA ILE A 267 20.75 -25.38 7.46
C ILE A 267 22.21 -25.05 7.82
N ILE A 268 22.49 -24.72 9.09
CA ILE A 268 23.83 -24.43 9.57
C ILE A 268 24.73 -25.65 9.39
N ASP A 269 24.27 -26.85 9.72
CA ASP A 269 25.01 -28.10 9.54
C ASP A 269 25.37 -28.35 8.06
N LYS A 270 24.45 -28.01 7.14
CA LYS A 270 24.73 -28.08 5.70
C LYS A 270 25.75 -27.04 5.26
N LEU A 271 25.63 -25.81 5.74
CA LEU A 271 26.58 -24.74 5.40
C LEU A 271 28.01 -25.06 5.87
N HIS A 272 28.15 -25.74 7.00
CA HIS A 272 29.48 -26.16 7.53
C HIS A 272 30.21 -27.13 6.58
N LEU A 273 29.52 -27.84 5.71
CA LEU A 273 30.11 -28.78 4.75
C LEU A 273 30.64 -28.09 3.46
N LEU A 274 30.40 -26.80 3.31
CA LEU A 274 30.81 -26.01 2.13
C LEU A 274 32.00 -25.11 2.46
N HIS A 275 32.87 -24.90 1.48
CA HIS A 275 33.92 -23.87 1.53
C HIS A 275 33.32 -22.53 1.09
N LEU A 276 32.65 -21.87 2.05
CA LEU A 276 31.95 -20.61 1.80
C LEU A 276 32.93 -19.44 1.68
N ASP A 277 32.66 -18.54 0.73
CA ASP A 277 33.24 -17.19 0.66
C ASP A 277 32.42 -16.19 1.44
N ASP A 278 31.08 -16.34 1.39
CA ASP A 278 30.13 -15.48 2.12
C ASP A 278 28.83 -16.22 2.42
N VAL A 279 28.17 -15.83 3.51
CA VAL A 279 26.81 -16.30 3.85
C VAL A 279 26.03 -15.21 4.55
N LEU A 280 24.81 -14.97 4.06
CA LEU A 280 23.86 -14.05 4.64
C LEU A 280 22.57 -14.80 5.01
N LEU A 281 22.18 -14.68 6.27
CA LEU A 281 20.91 -15.19 6.80
C LEU A 281 20.10 -13.99 7.27
N GLU A 282 19.06 -13.65 6.55
CA GLU A 282 18.23 -12.47 6.85
C GLU A 282 16.74 -12.80 6.86
N GLU A 283 15.95 -11.88 7.38
CA GLU A 283 14.50 -11.97 7.21
C GLU A 283 14.15 -11.62 5.77
N PRO A 284 13.38 -12.48 5.06
CA PRO A 284 12.98 -12.16 3.71
C PRO A 284 12.12 -10.89 3.71
N SER A 285 12.23 -10.12 2.64
CA SER A 285 11.31 -9.02 2.40
C SER A 285 9.89 -9.57 2.23
N LEU A 286 8.87 -8.78 2.55
CA LEU A 286 7.49 -9.19 2.26
C LEU A 286 7.28 -9.48 0.76
N GLU A 287 8.03 -8.83 -0.12
CA GLU A 287 7.98 -9.08 -1.56
C GLU A 287 8.40 -10.52 -1.90
N GLU A 288 9.44 -11.01 -1.27
CA GLU A 288 9.90 -12.40 -1.42
C GLU A 288 8.92 -13.39 -0.82
N ILE A 289 8.35 -13.09 0.36
CA ILE A 289 7.28 -13.90 0.95
C ILE A 289 6.06 -13.93 0.03
N PHE A 290 5.66 -12.78 -0.52
CA PHE A 290 4.52 -12.70 -1.41
C PHE A 290 4.75 -13.41 -2.75
N MET A 291 5.95 -13.31 -3.33
CA MET A 291 6.27 -14.05 -4.55
C MET A 291 6.05 -15.55 -4.37
N HIS A 292 6.38 -16.09 -3.18
CA HIS A 292 6.11 -17.48 -2.82
C HIS A 292 4.61 -17.86 -2.83
N TYR A 293 3.72 -16.93 -2.45
CA TYR A 293 2.27 -17.14 -2.54
C TYR A 293 1.70 -16.88 -3.94
N TYR A 294 2.50 -16.35 -4.87
CA TYR A 294 2.09 -16.06 -6.24
C TYR A 294 2.43 -17.18 -7.24
N GLU A 295 3.37 -18.05 -6.88
CA GLU A 295 3.71 -19.26 -7.64
C GLU A 295 2.76 -20.41 -7.33
#